data_4342d3b83b24d37eee5adbdb8ece5dec
#
_entry.id   4342d3b83b24d37eee5adbdb8ece5dec
#
_cell.length_a   1.000
_cell.length_b   1.000
_cell.length_c   1.000
_cell.angle_alpha   90.00
_cell.angle_beta   90.00
_cell.angle_gamma   90.00
#
_symmetry.space_group_name_H-M   'P 1'
#
loop_
_entity.id
_entity.type
_entity.pdbx_description
1 polymer ?
#
loop_
_entity_poly.entity_id
_entity_poly.type
_entity_poly.pdbx_seq_one_letter_code
_entity_poly.pdbx_strand_id
1 'polypeptide(L)'
;MLFRSTFLIFGDPQIGCSGSIDDDNGGWTNTLNHALAKAPNANFLFSMGDQINAYYKYDTSNLSQVEEEYDGFLNAPQLTQLPLATELGNHDCGYNTALYGQHFTLPNISEKYGQVSGDAYGDNAVDSESTGDGDYYFTYNNTLYMVLNTSCLSIAEHKAFLEETIQANPDVTWKVVSFHKSIYSVASHVTESDIVTLRNGLSPILSQLGIDIVLQGHDHVYARSYIMGGESGMTADVQKNADGSALTEVTNPDGVQYITMNSASGSKFYKITEEAFEYTAVQNQEKVPNYSVANVTKDAFTVTTYRSTDDSVVDTITIKKSKNGWETVDGKDYWYEDGVKQGTEGRGKEIYDPESDAWYWLDSDANGAKAVSKDVYQESDGGKWVRYDANGQMIKGWNTNENGTYYFDPITGAMAHGTVEINGKTCHFDEATGILK
;
A
#
# COMPACT_ATOMS: atom_id res chain seq x y z
N MET A 1 -5.53 -21.54 5.33
CA MET A 1 -4.13 -21.23 5.66
C MET A 1 -4.11 -19.77 6.09
N LEU A 2 -3.61 -19.44 7.28
CA LEU A 2 -3.56 -18.05 7.72
C LEU A 2 -2.54 -17.32 6.84
N PHE A 3 -2.99 -16.36 6.05
CA PHE A 3 -2.17 -15.46 5.29
C PHE A 3 -1.34 -14.60 6.26
N ARG A 4 -0.04 -14.84 6.32
CA ARG A 4 0.89 -14.08 7.16
C ARG A 4 2.30 -14.13 6.56
N SER A 5 2.93 -12.98 6.40
CA SER A 5 4.35 -12.88 6.06
C SER A 5 5.06 -11.86 6.95
N THR A 6 6.34 -12.09 7.15
CA THR A 6 7.24 -11.16 7.85
C THR A 6 8.47 -10.97 6.97
N PHE A 7 8.90 -9.74 6.75
CA PHE A 7 10.15 -9.47 6.04
C PHE A 7 10.90 -8.30 6.68
N LEU A 8 12.19 -8.24 6.38
CA LEU A 8 13.11 -7.25 6.94
C LEU A 8 13.45 -6.22 5.87
N ILE A 9 13.52 -4.93 6.25
CA ILE A 9 13.78 -3.82 5.34
C ILE A 9 15.00 -3.06 5.84
N PHE A 10 15.92 -2.75 4.90
CA PHE A 10 17.18 -2.09 5.18
C PHE A 10 17.42 -0.96 4.18
N GLY A 11 17.69 0.25 4.69
CA GLY A 11 18.13 1.37 3.85
C GLY A 11 19.65 1.35 3.71
N ASP A 12 20.12 1.68 2.55
CA ASP A 12 21.49 2.14 2.21
C ASP A 12 22.60 1.50 3.07
N PRO A 13 22.94 0.23 2.86
CA PRO A 13 24.14 -0.37 3.49
C PRO A 13 25.41 0.35 3.09
N GLN A 14 25.48 0.81 1.87
CA GLN A 14 26.50 1.66 1.23
C GLN A 14 27.92 1.35 1.68
N ILE A 15 28.31 0.07 1.51
CA ILE A 15 29.61 -0.46 1.91
C ILE A 15 30.74 0.29 1.18
N GLY A 16 31.73 0.75 1.91
CA GLY A 16 32.85 1.56 1.41
C GLY A 16 32.66 3.07 1.66
N CYS A 17 31.47 3.53 2.06
CA CYS A 17 31.15 4.94 2.20
C CYS A 17 31.86 5.62 3.38
N SER A 18 32.13 4.92 4.46
CA SER A 18 32.94 5.45 5.59
C SER A 18 34.42 5.59 5.25
N GLY A 19 34.88 4.96 4.15
CA GLY A 19 36.27 4.79 3.78
C GLY A 19 36.91 3.51 4.33
N SER A 20 36.11 2.66 4.99
CA SER A 20 36.51 1.35 5.52
C SER A 20 35.44 0.30 5.23
N ILE A 21 35.71 -0.58 4.28
CA ILE A 21 34.80 -1.70 3.92
C ILE A 21 34.56 -2.60 5.14
N ASP A 22 35.58 -2.87 5.91
CA ASP A 22 35.48 -3.74 7.10
C ASP A 22 34.57 -3.14 8.18
N ASP A 23 34.67 -1.83 8.45
CA ASP A 23 33.82 -1.16 9.44
C ASP A 23 32.38 -1.13 8.97
N ASP A 24 32.12 -0.83 7.69
CA ASP A 24 30.79 -0.78 7.10
C ASP A 24 30.15 -2.19 7.05
N ASN A 25 30.91 -3.23 6.67
CA ASN A 25 30.47 -4.62 6.74
C ASN A 25 30.16 -5.03 8.20
N GLY A 26 31.01 -4.60 9.16
CA GLY A 26 30.76 -4.83 10.59
C GLY A 26 29.43 -4.23 11.04
N GLY A 27 29.15 -2.99 10.65
CA GLY A 27 27.87 -2.31 10.92
C GLY A 27 26.69 -3.00 10.28
N TRP A 28 26.82 -3.37 9.00
CA TRP A 28 25.82 -4.11 8.24
C TRP A 28 25.49 -5.48 8.89
N THR A 29 26.54 -6.28 9.20
CA THR A 29 26.40 -7.58 9.85
C THR A 29 25.75 -7.45 11.23
N ASN A 30 26.11 -6.41 12.01
CA ASN A 30 25.48 -6.14 13.30
C ASN A 30 23.97 -5.87 13.14
N THR A 31 23.58 -5.03 12.20
CA THR A 31 22.17 -4.70 11.94
C THR A 31 21.39 -5.93 11.49
N LEU A 32 21.95 -6.77 10.62
CA LEU A 32 21.34 -8.04 10.22
C LEU A 32 21.13 -8.99 11.41
N ASN A 33 22.10 -9.06 12.33
CA ASN A 33 21.97 -9.88 13.55
C ASN A 33 20.80 -9.42 14.42
N HIS A 34 20.69 -8.11 14.66
CA HIS A 34 19.58 -7.54 15.42
C HIS A 34 18.24 -7.82 14.74
N ALA A 35 18.16 -7.57 13.43
CA ALA A 35 16.94 -7.77 12.65
C ALA A 35 16.47 -9.23 12.65
N LEU A 36 17.37 -10.19 12.44
CA LEU A 36 17.04 -11.62 12.46
C LEU A 36 16.70 -12.13 13.86
N ALA A 37 17.36 -11.60 14.90
CA ALA A 37 16.98 -11.92 16.28
C ALA A 37 15.59 -11.39 16.62
N LYS A 38 15.22 -10.20 16.11
CA LYS A 38 13.91 -9.59 16.30
C LYS A 38 12.80 -10.30 15.53
N ALA A 39 13.11 -10.77 14.32
CA ALA A 39 12.16 -11.46 13.44
C ALA A 39 12.74 -12.80 12.92
N PRO A 40 12.89 -13.82 13.79
CA PRO A 40 13.53 -15.10 13.42
C PRO A 40 12.72 -15.89 12.39
N ASN A 41 11.48 -15.52 12.15
CA ASN A 41 10.59 -16.14 11.17
C ASN A 41 10.43 -15.27 9.91
N ALA A 42 11.35 -14.34 9.66
CA ALA A 42 11.33 -13.54 8.44
C ALA A 42 11.41 -14.43 7.20
N ASN A 43 10.70 -14.05 6.14
CA ASN A 43 10.60 -14.82 4.91
C ASN A 43 11.62 -14.38 3.87
N PHE A 44 11.99 -13.09 3.85
CA PHE A 44 12.99 -12.51 2.97
C PHE A 44 13.53 -11.20 3.55
N LEU A 45 14.62 -10.73 2.93
CA LEU A 45 15.26 -9.44 3.18
C LEU A 45 14.97 -8.51 2.01
N PHE A 46 14.79 -7.22 2.27
CA PHE A 46 14.59 -6.21 1.24
C PHE A 46 15.53 -5.02 1.49
N SER A 47 16.48 -4.80 0.58
CA SER A 47 17.45 -3.69 0.61
C SER A 47 17.00 -2.57 -0.32
N MET A 48 16.96 -1.35 0.22
CA MET A 48 16.43 -0.15 -0.46
C MET A 48 17.48 0.56 -1.33
N GLY A 49 18.36 -0.19 -1.97
CA GLY A 49 19.39 0.35 -2.86
C GLY A 49 20.67 0.80 -2.15
N ASP A 50 21.61 1.30 -2.93
CA ASP A 50 22.95 1.69 -2.48
C ASP A 50 23.58 0.61 -1.58
N GLN A 51 23.72 -0.61 -2.14
CA GLN A 51 24.39 -1.71 -1.47
C GLN A 51 25.87 -1.40 -1.23
N ILE A 52 26.46 -0.67 -2.17
CA ILE A 52 27.87 -0.28 -2.18
C ILE A 52 28.00 1.24 -2.35
N ASN A 53 29.21 1.76 -2.18
CA ASN A 53 29.51 3.19 -2.33
C ASN A 53 30.08 3.58 -3.69
N ALA A 54 30.33 2.65 -4.58
CA ALA A 54 31.07 2.87 -5.81
C ALA A 54 30.45 3.91 -6.75
N TYR A 55 30.53 5.18 -6.38
CA TYR A 55 30.16 6.34 -7.18
C TYR A 55 31.34 6.82 -8.03
N TYR A 56 32.13 5.88 -8.57
CA TYR A 56 33.29 6.28 -9.38
C TYR A 56 32.85 6.57 -10.79
N LYS A 57 32.78 7.86 -11.07
CA LYS A 57 32.63 8.36 -12.43
C LYS A 57 33.75 7.82 -13.30
N TYR A 58 33.44 6.87 -14.19
CA TYR A 58 34.19 6.58 -15.42
C TYR A 58 35.62 6.02 -15.31
N ASP A 59 36.05 5.49 -14.21
CA ASP A 59 37.35 4.87 -14.11
C ASP A 59 37.24 3.34 -13.98
N THR A 60 37.32 2.66 -15.13
CA THR A 60 37.39 1.20 -15.17
C THR A 60 38.60 0.62 -14.44
N SER A 61 39.57 1.46 -14.04
CA SER A 61 40.72 1.06 -13.20
C SER A 61 40.32 0.69 -11.77
N ASN A 62 39.12 1.07 -11.32
CA ASN A 62 38.62 0.84 -9.96
C ASN A 62 37.62 -0.35 -9.84
N LEU A 63 37.45 -1.18 -10.87
CA LEU A 63 36.57 -2.33 -10.81
C LEU A 63 36.88 -3.28 -9.65
N SER A 64 38.16 -3.44 -9.28
CA SER A 64 38.53 -4.27 -8.14
C SER A 64 38.00 -3.72 -6.82
N GLN A 65 37.93 -2.40 -6.66
CA GLN A 65 37.36 -1.79 -5.45
C GLN A 65 35.83 -1.95 -5.41
N VAL A 66 35.16 -1.86 -6.55
CA VAL A 66 33.73 -2.13 -6.64
C VAL A 66 33.40 -3.57 -6.24
N GLU A 67 34.18 -4.53 -6.72
CA GLU A 67 34.06 -5.93 -6.33
C GLU A 67 34.34 -6.13 -4.83
N GLU A 68 35.35 -5.45 -4.28
CA GLU A 68 35.64 -5.50 -2.83
C GLU A 68 34.48 -4.93 -2.00
N GLU A 69 33.79 -3.89 -2.47
CA GLU A 69 32.60 -3.34 -1.80
C GLU A 69 31.41 -4.31 -1.89
N TYR A 70 31.16 -4.97 -3.05
CA TYR A 70 30.16 -6.03 -3.17
C TYR A 70 30.54 -7.25 -2.30
N ASP A 71 31.77 -7.65 -2.26
CA ASP A 71 32.26 -8.69 -1.33
C ASP A 71 31.95 -8.28 0.11
N GLY A 72 32.20 -7.02 0.49
CA GLY A 72 31.86 -6.49 1.81
C GLY A 72 30.37 -6.57 2.13
N PHE A 73 29.51 -6.29 1.17
CA PHE A 73 28.05 -6.41 1.32
C PHE A 73 27.61 -7.88 1.43
N LEU A 74 28.08 -8.73 0.52
CA LEU A 74 27.62 -10.12 0.35
C LEU A 74 28.25 -11.09 1.37
N ASN A 75 29.40 -10.76 1.97
CA ASN A 75 30.06 -11.59 2.97
C ASN A 75 29.34 -11.66 4.32
N ALA A 76 28.27 -10.91 4.52
CA ALA A 76 27.44 -11.06 5.70
C ALA A 76 26.77 -12.46 5.70
N PRO A 77 27.13 -13.35 6.64
CA PRO A 77 26.67 -14.76 6.60
C PRO A 77 25.15 -14.89 6.75
N GLN A 78 24.48 -13.86 7.24
CA GLN A 78 23.02 -13.78 7.39
C GLN A 78 22.32 -13.81 6.03
N LEU A 79 22.93 -13.27 4.98
CA LEU A 79 22.36 -13.25 3.62
C LEU A 79 22.23 -14.65 3.01
N THR A 80 22.93 -15.64 3.54
CA THR A 80 22.77 -17.04 3.10
C THR A 80 21.53 -17.74 3.67
N GLN A 81 20.80 -17.09 4.59
CA GLN A 81 19.70 -17.70 5.33
C GLN A 81 18.33 -17.41 4.71
N LEU A 82 18.19 -16.28 4.02
CA LEU A 82 16.92 -15.80 3.47
C LEU A 82 17.13 -15.25 2.07
N PRO A 83 16.11 -15.35 1.17
CA PRO A 83 16.11 -14.64 -0.09
C PRO A 83 16.29 -13.14 0.13
N LEU A 84 17.06 -12.50 -0.74
CA LEU A 84 17.30 -11.07 -0.74
C LEU A 84 16.67 -10.45 -1.98
N ALA A 85 15.77 -9.49 -1.80
CA ALA A 85 15.33 -8.56 -2.82
C ALA A 85 16.13 -7.26 -2.69
N THR A 86 16.55 -6.67 -3.80
CA THR A 86 17.35 -5.45 -3.82
C THR A 86 16.75 -4.44 -4.78
N GLU A 87 16.93 -3.16 -4.48
CA GLU A 87 16.74 -2.05 -5.42
C GLU A 87 18.07 -1.60 -6.00
N LEU A 88 18.03 -1.07 -7.21
CA LEU A 88 19.18 -0.39 -7.78
C LEU A 88 19.25 1.04 -7.22
N GLY A 89 20.24 1.34 -6.40
CA GLY A 89 20.54 2.69 -5.94
C GLY A 89 21.37 3.48 -6.93
N ASN A 90 21.57 4.79 -6.70
CA ASN A 90 22.38 5.60 -7.57
C ASN A 90 23.88 5.27 -7.45
N HIS A 91 24.32 4.71 -6.34
CA HIS A 91 25.69 4.21 -6.16
C HIS A 91 25.90 2.83 -6.78
N ASP A 92 24.85 2.04 -6.99
CA ASP A 92 24.90 0.76 -7.71
C ASP A 92 24.83 0.94 -9.24
N CYS A 93 24.53 2.14 -9.70
CA CYS A 93 24.36 2.50 -11.09
C CYS A 93 25.66 2.97 -11.78
N GLY A 94 25.56 3.38 -13.00
CA GLY A 94 26.68 3.86 -13.78
C GLY A 94 27.51 2.69 -14.30
N TYR A 95 28.82 2.73 -14.18
CA TYR A 95 29.70 1.62 -14.60
C TYR A 95 29.34 0.29 -13.97
N ASN A 96 28.59 0.32 -12.88
CA ASN A 96 28.36 -0.82 -12.05
C ASN A 96 27.03 -1.50 -12.30
N THR A 97 26.18 -0.99 -13.19
CA THR A 97 24.91 -1.63 -13.48
C THR A 97 25.09 -3.07 -13.99
N ALA A 98 26.10 -3.29 -14.84
CA ALA A 98 26.44 -4.63 -15.29
C ALA A 98 26.95 -5.52 -14.13
N LEU A 99 27.73 -4.96 -13.19
CA LEU A 99 28.19 -5.68 -12.00
C LEU A 99 27.01 -5.98 -11.06
N TYR A 100 26.13 -5.02 -10.85
CA TYR A 100 24.90 -5.27 -10.09
C TYR A 100 24.11 -6.45 -10.65
N GLY A 101 23.88 -6.53 -11.96
CA GLY A 101 23.23 -7.64 -12.62
C GLY A 101 24.00 -8.97 -12.55
N GLN A 102 25.31 -8.96 -12.30
CA GLN A 102 26.11 -10.16 -12.05
C GLN A 102 25.97 -10.68 -10.64
N HIS A 103 25.73 -9.78 -9.65
CA HIS A 103 25.55 -10.16 -8.25
C HIS A 103 24.10 -10.48 -7.90
N PHE A 104 23.11 -9.86 -8.56
CA PHE A 104 21.69 -10.01 -8.22
C PHE A 104 20.88 -10.52 -9.40
N THR A 105 20.16 -11.61 -9.19
CA THR A 105 19.19 -12.14 -10.16
C THR A 105 17.79 -11.70 -9.74
N LEU A 106 17.22 -10.73 -10.48
CA LEU A 106 15.93 -10.14 -10.18
C LEU A 106 14.80 -10.92 -10.88
N PRO A 107 13.72 -11.29 -10.15
CA PRO A 107 12.60 -12.00 -10.73
C PRO A 107 11.72 -11.06 -11.59
N ASN A 108 11.22 -11.58 -12.73
CA ASN A 108 10.32 -10.82 -13.61
C ASN A 108 10.84 -9.41 -13.97
N ILE A 109 12.15 -9.29 -14.15
CA ILE A 109 12.74 -8.01 -14.56
C ILE A 109 12.24 -7.64 -15.96
N SER A 110 11.92 -6.37 -16.15
CA SER A 110 11.44 -5.83 -17.41
C SER A 110 12.63 -5.51 -18.34
N GLU A 111 12.61 -6.04 -19.54
CA GLU A 111 13.53 -5.65 -20.62
C GLU A 111 13.05 -4.37 -21.35
N LYS A 112 11.90 -3.83 -20.97
CA LYS A 112 11.21 -2.75 -21.67
C LYS A 112 11.08 -1.47 -20.83
N TYR A 113 10.94 -1.60 -19.51
CA TYR A 113 10.63 -0.51 -18.60
C TYR A 113 11.71 -0.33 -17.54
N GLY A 114 11.97 0.90 -17.16
CA GLY A 114 12.95 1.24 -16.14
C GLY A 114 14.40 1.08 -16.61
N GLN A 115 14.62 0.92 -17.91
CA GLN A 115 15.96 0.80 -18.47
C GLN A 115 16.66 2.14 -18.41
N VAL A 116 17.91 2.13 -18.01
CA VAL A 116 18.76 3.31 -18.06
C VAL A 116 19.38 3.40 -19.45
N SER A 117 18.89 4.32 -20.26
CA SER A 117 19.58 4.65 -21.52
C SER A 117 20.77 5.57 -21.26
N GLY A 118 21.76 5.47 -22.15
CA GLY A 118 22.99 6.24 -22.09
C GLY A 118 22.87 7.73 -21.81
N ASP A 119 21.74 8.35 -22.08
CA ASP A 119 21.48 9.77 -21.88
C ASP A 119 20.89 10.10 -20.49
N ALA A 120 20.45 9.12 -19.71
CA ALA A 120 19.75 9.34 -18.44
C ALA A 120 20.66 9.86 -17.33
N TYR A 121 21.96 9.63 -17.43
CA TYR A 121 22.97 10.10 -16.48
C TYR A 121 23.80 11.30 -17.00
N GLY A 122 23.36 11.98 -18.05
CA GLY A 122 24.12 13.01 -18.72
C GLY A 122 25.41 12.43 -19.34
N ASP A 123 26.54 13.15 -19.19
CA ASP A 123 27.85 12.66 -19.68
C ASP A 123 28.32 11.33 -19.04
N ASN A 124 27.42 10.65 -18.29
CA ASN A 124 27.70 9.50 -17.44
C ASN A 124 27.04 8.23 -17.93
N ALA A 125 26.55 8.24 -19.14
CA ALA A 125 25.92 7.10 -19.77
C ALA A 125 26.86 5.91 -19.90
N VAL A 126 26.42 4.78 -19.36
CA VAL A 126 27.09 3.48 -19.54
C VAL A 126 26.48 2.75 -20.72
N ASP A 127 27.34 2.00 -21.40
CA ASP A 127 27.01 1.22 -22.57
C ASP A 127 25.80 0.30 -22.34
N SER A 128 24.93 0.24 -23.32
CA SER A 128 23.58 -0.35 -23.30
C SER A 128 23.51 -1.89 -23.14
N GLU A 129 24.57 -2.52 -22.71
CA GLU A 129 24.60 -3.98 -22.48
C GLU A 129 24.34 -4.40 -21.02
N SER A 130 23.88 -3.47 -20.15
CA SER A 130 23.61 -3.81 -18.75
C SER A 130 22.34 -4.62 -18.60
N THR A 131 22.46 -5.78 -18.01
CA THR A 131 21.38 -6.77 -17.83
C THR A 131 20.79 -6.77 -16.43
N GLY A 132 20.68 -5.65 -15.75
CA GLY A 132 20.22 -5.63 -14.37
C GLY A 132 19.44 -4.39 -13.95
N ASP A 133 19.06 -3.54 -14.89
CA ASP A 133 18.58 -2.19 -14.62
C ASP A 133 17.08 -1.94 -14.91
N GLY A 134 16.27 -2.95 -15.19
CA GLY A 134 14.83 -2.78 -15.41
C GLY A 134 14.01 -2.70 -14.13
N ASP A 135 12.79 -2.18 -14.27
CA ASP A 135 11.77 -2.36 -13.24
C ASP A 135 11.48 -3.85 -13.09
N TYR A 136 11.21 -4.32 -11.87
CA TYR A 136 10.90 -5.72 -11.65
C TYR A 136 9.80 -5.91 -10.60
N TYR A 137 9.23 -7.11 -10.52
CA TYR A 137 8.24 -7.43 -9.51
C TYR A 137 8.35 -8.87 -9.02
N PHE A 138 7.77 -9.09 -7.84
CA PHE A 138 7.51 -10.43 -7.33
C PHE A 138 6.24 -10.43 -6.48
N THR A 139 5.67 -11.60 -6.27
CA THR A 139 4.55 -11.80 -5.37
C THR A 139 4.97 -12.69 -4.21
N TYR A 140 4.52 -12.34 -3.02
CA TYR A 140 4.68 -13.18 -1.85
C TYR A 140 3.42 -13.10 -0.97
N ASN A 141 2.81 -14.24 -0.68
CA ASN A 141 1.61 -14.31 0.16
C ASN A 141 0.53 -13.25 -0.15
N ASN A 142 0.07 -13.18 -1.38
CA ASN A 142 -0.99 -12.25 -1.80
C ASN A 142 -0.62 -10.75 -1.70
N THR A 143 0.66 -10.46 -1.64
CA THR A 143 1.23 -9.11 -1.74
C THR A 143 2.03 -9.02 -3.02
N LEU A 144 1.79 -7.98 -3.79
CA LEU A 144 2.56 -7.63 -4.99
C LEU A 144 3.60 -6.58 -4.60
N TYR A 145 4.86 -6.89 -4.86
CA TYR A 145 6.00 -5.99 -4.69
C TYR A 145 6.49 -5.58 -6.07
N MET A 146 6.47 -4.29 -6.36
CA MET A 146 6.91 -3.70 -7.61
C MET A 146 8.07 -2.77 -7.32
N VAL A 147 9.22 -3.03 -7.94
CA VAL A 147 10.45 -2.29 -7.71
C VAL A 147 10.79 -1.49 -8.94
N LEU A 148 10.91 -0.17 -8.78
CA LEU A 148 11.22 0.76 -9.86
C LEU A 148 12.67 1.17 -9.81
N ASN A 149 13.34 1.13 -10.95
CA ASN A 149 14.66 1.72 -11.10
C ASN A 149 14.55 3.24 -11.30
N THR A 150 14.60 4.00 -10.22
CA THR A 150 14.49 5.48 -10.27
C THR A 150 15.74 6.21 -10.76
N SER A 151 16.75 5.49 -11.22
CA SER A 151 17.79 6.06 -12.06
C SER A 151 17.29 6.32 -13.49
N CYS A 152 16.28 5.59 -13.94
CA CYS A 152 15.44 5.96 -15.07
C CYS A 152 14.43 7.02 -14.61
N LEU A 153 14.36 8.17 -15.29
CA LEU A 153 13.41 9.24 -14.99
C LEU A 153 12.17 9.23 -15.89
N SER A 154 11.97 8.16 -16.66
CA SER A 154 10.82 8.00 -17.56
C SER A 154 9.55 7.63 -16.79
N ILE A 155 8.83 8.63 -16.33
CA ILE A 155 7.54 8.44 -15.62
C ILE A 155 6.57 7.59 -16.44
N ALA A 156 6.59 7.73 -17.77
CA ALA A 156 5.70 6.98 -18.66
C ALA A 156 6.02 5.48 -18.67
N GLU A 157 7.30 5.09 -18.58
CA GLU A 157 7.72 3.70 -18.50
C GLU A 157 7.31 3.07 -17.17
N HIS A 158 7.61 3.72 -16.05
CA HIS A 158 7.21 3.27 -14.72
C HIS A 158 5.69 3.11 -14.61
N LYS A 159 4.93 4.07 -15.16
CA LYS A 159 3.47 3.97 -15.20
C LYS A 159 3.00 2.73 -15.95
N ALA A 160 3.53 2.51 -17.15
CA ALA A 160 3.15 1.36 -17.98
C ALA A 160 3.51 0.04 -17.30
N PHE A 161 4.69 -0.05 -16.68
CA PHE A 161 5.10 -1.21 -15.90
C PHE A 161 4.13 -1.50 -14.74
N LEU A 162 3.80 -0.48 -13.94
CA LEU A 162 2.88 -0.62 -12.81
C LEU A 162 1.49 -1.08 -13.27
N GLU A 163 0.93 -0.46 -14.33
CA GLU A 163 -0.38 -0.80 -14.87
C GLU A 163 -0.43 -2.25 -15.40
N GLU A 164 0.56 -2.65 -16.22
CA GLU A 164 0.64 -4.01 -16.77
C GLU A 164 0.82 -5.06 -15.67
N THR A 165 1.66 -4.75 -14.66
CA THR A 165 1.94 -5.67 -13.55
C THR A 165 0.73 -5.85 -12.64
N ILE A 166 0.02 -4.77 -12.29
CA ILE A 166 -1.20 -4.83 -11.48
C ILE A 166 -2.29 -5.60 -12.22
N GLN A 167 -2.46 -5.33 -13.52
CA GLN A 167 -3.43 -6.05 -14.35
C GLN A 167 -3.15 -7.56 -14.42
N ALA A 168 -1.86 -7.95 -14.43
CA ALA A 168 -1.45 -9.36 -14.43
C ALA A 168 -1.64 -10.04 -13.06
N ASN A 169 -1.81 -9.28 -11.97
CA ASN A 169 -1.94 -9.78 -10.61
C ASN A 169 -3.20 -9.24 -9.91
N PRO A 170 -4.42 -9.53 -10.42
CA PRO A 170 -5.66 -8.87 -9.94
C PRO A 170 -6.10 -9.30 -8.54
N ASP A 171 -5.65 -10.46 -8.06
CA ASP A 171 -6.14 -11.07 -6.81
C ASP A 171 -5.33 -10.69 -5.57
N VAL A 172 -4.33 -9.79 -5.70
CA VAL A 172 -3.51 -9.38 -4.57
C VAL A 172 -4.25 -8.45 -3.63
N THR A 173 -4.04 -8.62 -2.33
CA THR A 173 -4.61 -7.73 -1.30
C THR A 173 -3.78 -6.46 -1.13
N TRP A 174 -2.45 -6.61 -1.12
CA TRP A 174 -1.52 -5.53 -0.85
C TRP A 174 -0.68 -5.22 -2.09
N LYS A 175 -0.50 -3.94 -2.36
CA LYS A 175 0.36 -3.42 -3.42
C LYS A 175 1.44 -2.54 -2.80
N VAL A 176 2.67 -3.02 -2.86
CA VAL A 176 3.87 -2.33 -2.37
C VAL A 176 4.69 -1.90 -3.57
N VAL A 177 5.05 -0.63 -3.61
CA VAL A 177 6.04 -0.12 -4.56
C VAL A 177 7.30 0.21 -3.80
N SER A 178 8.44 -0.03 -4.39
CA SER A 178 9.73 0.27 -3.79
C SER A 178 10.64 0.89 -4.83
N PHE A 179 11.39 1.90 -4.44
CA PHE A 179 12.41 2.55 -5.27
C PHE A 179 13.37 3.37 -4.41
N HIS A 180 14.62 3.43 -4.85
CA HIS A 180 15.69 3.99 -4.05
C HIS A 180 15.51 5.48 -3.74
N LYS A 181 15.27 6.33 -4.73
CA LYS A 181 15.21 7.79 -4.56
C LYS A 181 14.00 8.25 -3.76
N SER A 182 14.23 8.79 -2.54
CA SER A 182 13.15 9.22 -1.65
C SER A 182 12.42 10.44 -2.14
N ILE A 183 11.18 10.29 -2.58
CA ILE A 183 10.38 11.44 -3.05
C ILE A 183 9.68 12.20 -1.90
N TYR A 184 9.57 11.60 -0.72
CA TYR A 184 9.04 12.23 0.51
C TYR A 184 10.00 12.03 1.69
N SER A 185 11.17 12.64 1.56
CA SER A 185 12.20 12.66 2.60
C SER A 185 12.27 14.00 3.34
N VAL A 186 13.20 14.10 4.27
CA VAL A 186 13.45 15.29 5.09
C VAL A 186 14.92 15.70 5.11
N ALA A 187 15.75 15.11 4.23
CA ALA A 187 17.19 15.40 4.15
C ALA A 187 17.60 16.09 2.84
N SER A 188 18.87 16.06 2.52
CA SER A 188 19.49 16.97 1.54
C SER A 188 19.00 16.81 0.10
N HIS A 189 18.62 15.59 -0.31
CA HIS A 189 18.24 15.32 -1.70
C HIS A 189 16.77 15.68 -2.01
N VAL A 190 15.94 15.93 -1.02
CA VAL A 190 14.49 16.11 -1.18
C VAL A 190 14.07 17.22 -2.15
N THR A 191 14.95 18.21 -2.41
CA THR A 191 14.72 19.32 -3.33
C THR A 191 15.47 19.20 -4.66
N GLU A 192 16.21 18.14 -4.90
CA GLU A 192 16.91 17.91 -6.15
C GLU A 192 15.95 17.72 -7.32
N SER A 193 16.35 18.12 -8.50
CA SER A 193 15.46 18.21 -9.68
C SER A 193 14.88 16.86 -10.11
N ASP A 194 15.65 15.80 -9.99
CA ASP A 194 15.23 14.44 -10.28
C ASP A 194 14.21 13.91 -9.24
N ILE A 195 14.46 14.18 -7.95
CA ILE A 195 13.51 13.87 -6.86
C ILE A 195 12.19 14.61 -7.05
N VAL A 196 12.25 15.90 -7.39
CA VAL A 196 11.06 16.71 -7.66
C VAL A 196 10.30 16.18 -8.91
N THR A 197 11.03 15.78 -9.95
CA THR A 197 10.46 15.19 -11.16
C THR A 197 9.75 13.87 -10.84
N LEU A 198 10.41 12.98 -10.11
CA LEU A 198 9.83 11.70 -9.69
C LEU A 198 8.60 11.91 -8.78
N ARG A 199 8.69 12.82 -7.80
CA ARG A 199 7.57 13.15 -6.91
C ARG A 199 6.35 13.62 -7.70
N ASN A 200 6.52 14.61 -8.57
CA ASN A 200 5.42 15.18 -9.34
C ASN A 200 4.83 14.19 -10.35
N GLY A 201 5.65 13.28 -10.88
CA GLY A 201 5.23 12.30 -11.86
C GLY A 201 4.62 11.03 -11.25
N LEU A 202 5.28 10.46 -10.23
CA LEU A 202 4.86 9.17 -9.67
C LEU A 202 3.72 9.30 -8.64
N SER A 203 3.69 10.35 -7.80
CA SER A 203 2.69 10.42 -6.73
C SER A 203 1.24 10.33 -7.23
N PRO A 204 0.82 11.02 -8.31
CA PRO A 204 -0.52 10.87 -8.85
C PRO A 204 -0.81 9.45 -9.34
N ILE A 205 0.17 8.82 -9.99
CA ILE A 205 0.05 7.47 -10.56
C ILE A 205 -0.11 6.45 -9.43
N LEU A 206 0.75 6.51 -8.42
CA LEU A 206 0.72 5.59 -7.29
C LEU A 206 -0.59 5.67 -6.51
N SER A 207 -1.10 6.89 -6.29
CA SER A 207 -2.40 7.11 -5.67
C SER A 207 -3.55 6.55 -6.52
N GLN A 208 -3.60 6.85 -7.83
CA GLN A 208 -4.63 6.35 -8.75
C GLN A 208 -4.64 4.82 -8.89
N LEU A 209 -3.48 4.18 -8.84
CA LEU A 209 -3.34 2.72 -8.90
C LEU A 209 -3.64 2.04 -7.56
N GLY A 210 -3.92 2.81 -6.51
CA GLY A 210 -4.22 2.33 -5.17
C GLY A 210 -3.05 1.56 -4.57
N ILE A 211 -1.83 2.11 -4.68
CA ILE A 211 -0.66 1.59 -3.98
C ILE A 211 -0.84 1.86 -2.48
N ASP A 212 -0.55 0.87 -1.65
CA ASP A 212 -0.72 0.97 -0.20
C ASP A 212 0.48 1.63 0.48
N ILE A 213 1.68 1.15 0.13
CA ILE A 213 2.94 1.57 0.77
C ILE A 213 4.03 1.74 -0.28
N VAL A 214 4.83 2.78 -0.12
CA VAL A 214 6.08 3.00 -0.84
C VAL A 214 7.25 2.96 0.14
N LEU A 215 8.24 2.12 -0.16
CA LEU A 215 9.48 1.97 0.60
C LEU A 215 10.63 2.63 -0.17
N GLN A 216 11.51 3.36 0.54
CA GLN A 216 12.55 4.19 -0.09
C GLN A 216 13.83 4.22 0.76
N GLY A 217 14.97 4.51 0.12
CA GLY A 217 16.28 4.72 0.74
C GLY A 217 16.84 6.11 0.51
N HIS A 218 18.11 6.23 0.06
CA HIS A 218 18.80 7.37 -0.49
C HIS A 218 19.21 8.47 0.49
N ASP A 219 18.32 8.89 1.38
CA ASP A 219 18.53 10.08 2.20
C ASP A 219 19.08 9.79 3.61
N HIS A 220 19.39 8.52 3.90
CA HIS A 220 20.04 8.08 5.15
C HIS A 220 19.46 8.75 6.41
N VAL A 221 18.15 8.96 6.43
CA VAL A 221 17.33 9.40 7.55
C VAL A 221 16.09 8.53 7.63
N TYR A 222 15.51 8.40 8.79
CA TYR A 222 14.17 7.85 8.86
C TYR A 222 13.13 8.96 8.65
N ALA A 223 12.25 8.80 7.68
CA ALA A 223 11.11 9.68 7.48
C ALA A 223 9.86 8.87 7.11
N ARG A 224 8.74 9.26 7.68
CA ARG A 224 7.42 8.75 7.30
C ARG A 224 6.49 9.91 6.98
N SER A 225 5.84 9.84 5.81
CA SER A 225 4.83 10.81 5.43
C SER A 225 3.52 10.61 6.22
N TYR A 226 2.63 11.59 6.21
CA TYR A 226 1.20 11.32 6.33
C TYR A 226 0.74 10.47 5.13
N ILE A 227 -0.51 9.99 5.16
CA ILE A 227 -1.11 9.39 3.97
C ILE A 227 -1.18 10.46 2.86
N MET A 228 -0.63 10.15 1.70
CA MET A 228 -0.55 11.08 0.56
C MET A 228 -1.60 10.70 -0.47
N GLY A 229 -2.57 11.55 -0.70
CA GLY A 229 -3.72 11.27 -1.55
C GLY A 229 -4.25 12.50 -2.30
N GLY A 230 -5.55 12.50 -2.57
CA GLY A 230 -6.23 13.50 -3.39
C GLY A 230 -5.93 13.34 -4.89
N GLU A 231 -6.50 14.22 -5.74
CA GLU A 231 -6.35 14.14 -7.20
C GLU A 231 -4.89 14.18 -7.68
N SER A 232 -4.03 14.89 -6.95
CA SER A 232 -2.60 14.99 -7.28
C SER A 232 -1.76 13.86 -6.69
N GLY A 233 -2.30 13.04 -5.78
CA GLY A 233 -1.52 12.10 -4.97
C GLY A 233 -0.52 12.76 -4.01
N MET A 234 -0.55 14.10 -3.90
CA MET A 234 0.42 14.88 -3.12
C MET A 234 -0.22 15.65 -1.96
N THR A 235 -1.50 15.45 -1.71
CA THR A 235 -2.18 16.07 -0.57
C THR A 235 -1.99 15.20 0.67
N ALA A 236 -1.41 15.80 1.72
CA ALA A 236 -1.22 15.11 2.99
C ALA A 236 -2.53 15.05 3.79
N ASP A 237 -2.99 13.87 4.16
CA ASP A 237 -4.07 13.68 5.13
C ASP A 237 -3.48 13.78 6.55
N VAL A 238 -3.46 15.01 7.10
CA VAL A 238 -2.83 15.34 8.37
C VAL A 238 -3.75 14.95 9.53
N GLN A 239 -3.79 13.66 9.85
CA GLN A 239 -4.46 13.13 11.02
C GLN A 239 -3.47 12.89 12.15
N LYS A 240 -3.87 13.24 13.39
CA LYS A 240 -3.05 13.12 14.59
C LYS A 240 -3.85 12.56 15.75
N ASN A 241 -3.16 11.94 16.69
CA ASN A 241 -3.70 11.59 17.99
C ASN A 241 -4.10 12.85 18.80
N ALA A 242 -4.89 12.68 19.84
CA ALA A 242 -5.34 13.79 20.70
C ALA A 242 -4.19 14.54 21.40
N ASP A 243 -3.04 13.92 21.57
CA ASP A 243 -1.82 14.51 22.11
C ASP A 243 -0.95 15.22 21.06
N GLY A 244 -1.39 15.23 19.79
CA GLY A 244 -0.69 15.84 18.67
C GLY A 244 0.36 14.95 18.01
N SER A 245 0.59 13.73 18.50
CA SER A 245 1.50 12.76 17.85
C SER A 245 0.89 12.21 16.55
N ALA A 246 1.75 11.73 15.65
CA ALA A 246 1.33 11.07 14.44
C ALA A 246 0.57 9.76 14.74
N LEU A 247 -0.40 9.40 13.90
CA LEU A 247 -1.09 8.13 14.01
C LEU A 247 -0.10 6.98 13.78
N THR A 248 -0.28 5.91 14.53
CA THR A 248 0.43 4.62 14.38
C THR A 248 -0.44 3.55 13.71
N GLU A 249 -1.69 3.88 13.44
CA GLU A 249 -2.65 3.01 12.75
C GLU A 249 -3.61 3.85 11.92
N VAL A 250 -3.88 3.42 10.69
CA VAL A 250 -4.88 3.99 9.79
C VAL A 250 -5.69 2.86 9.14
N THR A 251 -7.00 3.09 8.95
CA THR A 251 -7.89 2.08 8.36
C THR A 251 -8.46 2.60 7.05
N ASN A 252 -8.37 1.79 5.98
CA ASN A 252 -8.84 2.14 4.63
C ASN A 252 -8.39 3.54 4.18
N PRO A 253 -7.08 3.88 4.25
CA PRO A 253 -6.65 5.22 3.86
C PRO A 253 -6.92 5.47 2.37
N ASP A 254 -7.36 6.68 2.04
CA ASP A 254 -7.47 7.15 0.67
C ASP A 254 -6.14 7.80 0.24
N GLY A 255 -5.17 6.97 -0.07
CA GLY A 255 -3.84 7.41 -0.47
C GLY A 255 -2.72 6.44 -0.06
N VAL A 256 -1.50 6.89 -0.24
CA VAL A 256 -0.27 6.10 -0.17
C VAL A 256 0.56 6.48 1.07
N GLN A 257 1.09 5.48 1.77
CA GLN A 257 2.06 5.66 2.85
C GLN A 257 3.48 5.60 2.30
N TYR A 258 4.28 6.65 2.49
CA TYR A 258 5.70 6.67 2.11
C TYR A 258 6.57 6.53 3.35
N ILE A 259 7.61 5.68 3.25
CA ILE A 259 8.58 5.46 4.32
C ILE A 259 9.98 5.46 3.73
N THR A 260 10.82 6.40 4.19
CA THR A 260 12.25 6.46 3.86
C THR A 260 13.06 5.81 4.97
N MET A 261 13.91 4.87 4.58
CA MET A 261 14.75 4.12 5.51
C MET A 261 16.08 4.83 5.78
N ASN A 262 16.56 4.76 7.02
CA ASN A 262 17.88 5.24 7.40
C ASN A 262 18.96 4.19 7.05
N SER A 263 20.22 4.59 7.01
CA SER A 263 21.37 3.71 6.76
C SER A 263 21.35 2.47 7.67
N ALA A 264 21.51 1.29 7.06
CA ALA A 264 21.56 0.03 7.77
C ALA A 264 22.96 -0.33 8.29
N SER A 265 24.03 0.12 7.62
CA SER A 265 25.42 -0.11 8.09
C SER A 265 25.90 0.98 9.05
N GLY A 266 25.36 2.20 8.92
CA GLY A 266 25.86 3.38 9.61
C GLY A 266 27.07 4.02 8.93
N SER A 267 27.38 3.62 7.70
CA SER A 267 28.51 4.18 6.90
C SER A 267 28.35 5.67 6.65
N LYS A 268 27.11 6.17 6.56
CA LYS A 268 26.78 7.57 6.28
C LYS A 268 25.45 7.96 6.88
N PHE A 269 25.35 9.23 7.31
CA PHE A 269 24.11 9.83 7.78
C PHE A 269 23.95 11.25 7.27
N TYR A 270 22.79 11.59 6.73
CA TYR A 270 22.46 12.97 6.40
C TYR A 270 21.77 13.66 7.59
N LYS A 271 21.77 14.99 7.56
CA LYS A 271 21.03 15.80 8.52
C LYS A 271 19.63 16.07 8.01
N ILE A 272 18.66 16.08 8.92
CA ILE A 272 17.35 16.61 8.64
C ILE A 272 17.50 18.10 8.29
N THR A 273 16.86 18.55 7.22
CA THR A 273 16.88 19.96 6.79
C THR A 273 16.13 20.83 7.82
N GLU A 274 16.43 22.14 7.80
CA GLU A 274 15.70 23.10 8.64
C GLU A 274 14.29 23.41 8.09
N GLU A 275 14.04 23.03 6.83
CA GLU A 275 12.74 23.20 6.20
C GLU A 275 11.74 22.16 6.74
N ALA A 276 10.57 22.64 7.15
CA ALA A 276 9.48 21.77 7.58
C ALA A 276 8.59 21.44 6.38
N PHE A 277 8.41 20.15 6.11
CA PHE A 277 7.52 19.69 5.03
C PHE A 277 6.17 19.25 5.61
N GLU A 278 5.08 19.78 5.03
CA GLU A 278 3.70 19.49 5.47
C GLU A 278 3.34 17.99 5.38
N TYR A 279 3.99 17.25 4.51
CA TYR A 279 3.80 15.82 4.37
C TYR A 279 4.45 14.98 5.50
N THR A 280 5.30 15.56 6.33
CA THR A 280 6.09 14.79 7.31
C THR A 280 5.26 14.46 8.54
N ALA A 281 5.00 13.17 8.76
CA ALA A 281 4.37 12.67 9.97
C ALA A 281 5.39 12.35 11.07
N VAL A 282 6.48 11.66 10.71
CA VAL A 282 7.58 11.27 11.62
C VAL A 282 8.91 11.47 10.92
N GLN A 283 9.90 11.94 11.66
CA GLN A 283 11.30 12.03 11.23
C GLN A 283 12.24 11.69 12.37
N ASN A 284 13.33 10.98 12.07
CA ASN A 284 14.35 10.64 13.05
C ASN A 284 15.74 10.59 12.42
N GLN A 285 16.72 11.21 13.09
CA GLN A 285 18.13 11.09 12.77
C GLN A 285 18.98 11.22 14.03
N GLU A 286 19.44 10.11 14.53
CA GLU A 286 20.28 10.02 15.74
C GLU A 286 21.69 9.53 15.42
N LYS A 287 22.00 9.34 14.13
CA LYS A 287 23.23 8.72 13.64
C LYS A 287 23.45 7.32 14.19
N VAL A 288 22.36 6.58 14.24
CA VAL A 288 22.29 5.17 14.64
C VAL A 288 21.71 4.39 13.47
N PRO A 289 22.31 3.27 13.06
CA PRO A 289 21.74 2.42 12.02
C PRO A 289 20.34 1.92 12.41
N ASN A 290 19.50 1.78 11.42
CA ASN A 290 18.13 1.30 11.60
C ASN A 290 17.86 0.05 10.75
N TYR A 291 16.89 -0.72 11.18
CA TYR A 291 16.23 -1.74 10.38
C TYR A 291 14.74 -1.72 10.62
N SER A 292 13.97 -2.21 9.67
CA SER A 292 12.52 -2.30 9.85
C SER A 292 12.04 -3.74 9.71
N VAL A 293 10.99 -4.07 10.45
CA VAL A 293 10.28 -5.35 10.36
C VAL A 293 8.88 -5.08 9.83
N ALA A 294 8.57 -5.64 8.67
CA ALA A 294 7.23 -5.63 8.13
C ALA A 294 6.49 -6.93 8.48
N ASN A 295 5.28 -6.79 9.03
CA ASN A 295 4.37 -7.89 9.30
C ASN A 295 3.10 -7.69 8.49
N VAL A 296 2.80 -8.64 7.60
CA VAL A 296 1.67 -8.56 6.67
C VAL A 296 0.70 -9.69 6.95
N THR A 297 -0.56 -9.33 7.11
CA THR A 297 -1.70 -10.24 7.18
C THR A 297 -2.70 -9.90 6.08
N LYS A 298 -3.79 -10.64 5.99
CA LYS A 298 -4.87 -10.30 5.05
C LYS A 298 -5.41 -8.88 5.30
N ASP A 299 -5.53 -8.48 6.55
CA ASP A 299 -6.26 -7.28 6.95
C ASP A 299 -5.37 -6.17 7.52
N ALA A 300 -4.05 -6.41 7.67
CA ALA A 300 -3.12 -5.43 8.22
C ALA A 300 -1.71 -5.55 7.64
N PHE A 301 -1.09 -4.42 7.37
CA PHE A 301 0.31 -4.28 7.00
C PHE A 301 0.98 -3.35 8.01
N THR A 302 1.86 -3.90 8.84
CA THR A 302 2.55 -3.15 9.89
C THR A 302 4.03 -3.05 9.56
N VAL A 303 4.60 -1.85 9.60
CA VAL A 303 6.05 -1.61 9.55
C VAL A 303 6.48 -1.02 10.88
N THR A 304 7.44 -1.67 11.55
CA THR A 304 8.07 -1.16 12.76
C THR A 304 9.57 -1.00 12.53
N THR A 305 10.07 0.20 12.75
CA THR A 305 11.49 0.55 12.59
C THR A 305 12.17 0.58 13.95
N TYR A 306 13.35 -0.01 14.01
CA TYR A 306 14.16 -0.19 15.21
C TYR A 306 15.55 0.40 15.06
N ARG A 307 16.17 0.82 16.18
CA ARG A 307 17.60 1.11 16.26
C ARG A 307 18.36 -0.20 16.36
N SER A 308 19.43 -0.35 15.59
CA SER A 308 20.25 -1.57 15.63
C SER A 308 21.19 -1.65 16.84
N THR A 309 21.17 -0.66 17.73
CA THR A 309 22.01 -0.63 18.93
C THR A 309 21.36 -1.31 20.15
N ASP A 310 20.03 -1.23 20.25
CA ASP A 310 19.30 -1.66 21.45
C ASP A 310 17.89 -2.21 21.17
N ASP A 311 17.52 -2.32 19.89
CA ASP A 311 16.21 -2.75 19.42
C ASP A 311 15.03 -1.88 19.93
N SER A 312 15.31 -0.66 20.35
CA SER A 312 14.27 0.29 20.69
C SER A 312 13.54 0.80 19.43
N VAL A 313 12.24 1.02 19.56
CA VAL A 313 11.39 1.46 18.44
C VAL A 313 11.69 2.90 18.09
N VAL A 314 11.87 3.17 16.80
CA VAL A 314 11.91 4.51 16.20
C VAL A 314 10.51 4.95 15.85
N ASP A 315 9.76 4.11 15.12
CA ASP A 315 8.39 4.38 14.69
C ASP A 315 7.65 3.08 14.38
N THR A 316 6.32 3.16 14.37
CA THR A 316 5.44 2.09 13.92
C THR A 316 4.26 2.67 13.16
N ILE A 317 3.91 2.04 12.04
CA ILE A 317 2.67 2.31 11.31
C ILE A 317 2.00 1.00 10.92
N THR A 318 0.70 0.93 11.14
CA THR A 318 -0.16 -0.15 10.67
C THR A 318 -1.19 0.42 9.71
N ILE A 319 -1.21 -0.07 8.48
CA ILE A 319 -2.30 0.15 7.54
C ILE A 319 -3.24 -1.03 7.66
N LYS A 320 -4.54 -0.77 7.86
CA LYS A 320 -5.58 -1.79 7.89
C LYS A 320 -6.48 -1.66 6.67
N LYS A 321 -6.85 -2.83 6.11
CA LYS A 321 -7.93 -2.97 5.14
C LYS A 321 -9.07 -3.69 5.83
N SER A 322 -10.12 -2.97 6.14
CA SER A 322 -11.34 -3.55 6.66
C SER A 322 -12.33 -3.79 5.53
N LYS A 323 -13.16 -4.80 5.70
CA LYS A 323 -14.21 -5.10 4.73
C LYS A 323 -15.23 -3.97 4.71
N ASN A 324 -15.58 -3.52 3.51
CA ASN A 324 -16.69 -2.61 3.26
C ASN A 324 -17.53 -3.14 2.12
N GLY A 325 -18.84 -2.90 2.18
CA GLY A 325 -19.79 -3.36 1.14
C GLY A 325 -20.21 -4.82 1.29
N TRP A 326 -20.69 -5.39 0.17
CA TRP A 326 -21.24 -6.74 0.14
C TRP A 326 -20.18 -7.83 0.21
N GLU A 327 -20.45 -8.88 0.98
CA GLU A 327 -19.70 -10.14 0.98
C GLU A 327 -20.67 -11.32 1.01
N THR A 328 -20.43 -12.29 0.13
CA THR A 328 -21.19 -13.55 0.13
C THR A 328 -20.46 -14.59 0.99
N VAL A 329 -21.11 -15.06 2.03
CA VAL A 329 -20.61 -16.11 2.92
C VAL A 329 -21.67 -17.22 2.99
N ASP A 330 -21.30 -18.45 2.68
CA ASP A 330 -22.20 -19.61 2.68
C ASP A 330 -23.50 -19.38 1.87
N GLY A 331 -23.40 -18.66 0.73
CA GLY A 331 -24.49 -18.37 -0.17
C GLY A 331 -25.46 -17.30 0.33
N LYS A 332 -25.10 -16.54 1.33
CA LYS A 332 -25.84 -15.38 1.84
C LYS A 332 -24.99 -14.13 1.73
N ASP A 333 -25.60 -13.00 1.36
CA ASP A 333 -24.94 -11.72 1.27
C ASP A 333 -25.06 -10.95 2.58
N TYR A 334 -23.93 -10.37 3.01
CA TYR A 334 -23.79 -9.54 4.21
C TYR A 334 -23.14 -8.22 3.86
N TRP A 335 -23.57 -7.15 4.50
CA TRP A 335 -22.96 -5.83 4.35
C TRP A 335 -22.02 -5.53 5.51
N TYR A 336 -20.83 -5.05 5.18
CA TYR A 336 -19.82 -4.66 6.14
C TYR A 336 -19.53 -3.17 6.03
N GLU A 337 -19.34 -2.52 7.18
CA GLU A 337 -18.83 -1.16 7.32
C GLU A 337 -17.63 -1.24 8.28
N ASP A 338 -16.47 -0.81 7.82
CA ASP A 338 -15.20 -0.88 8.56
C ASP A 338 -14.92 -2.25 9.22
N GLY A 339 -15.15 -3.30 8.48
CA GLY A 339 -14.96 -4.69 8.92
C GLY A 339 -16.05 -5.22 9.84
N VAL A 340 -17.00 -4.37 10.25
CA VAL A 340 -18.11 -4.75 11.13
C VAL A 340 -19.32 -5.17 10.29
N LYS A 341 -19.77 -6.41 10.49
CA LYS A 341 -20.99 -6.90 9.86
C LYS A 341 -22.19 -6.13 10.39
N GLN A 342 -22.96 -5.56 9.48
CA GLN A 342 -24.11 -4.74 9.80
C GLN A 342 -25.41 -5.55 9.95
N GLY A 343 -26.42 -4.96 10.58
CA GLY A 343 -27.75 -5.54 10.73
C GLY A 343 -27.84 -6.77 11.64
N THR A 344 -26.87 -6.99 12.50
CA THR A 344 -26.83 -8.14 13.43
C THR A 344 -27.59 -7.89 14.73
N GLU A 345 -27.98 -6.66 15.02
CA GLU A 345 -28.64 -6.26 16.26
C GLU A 345 -30.01 -5.63 16.01
N GLY A 346 -30.83 -5.56 17.06
CA GLY A 346 -32.17 -4.99 17.02
C GLY A 346 -33.09 -5.77 16.08
N ARG A 347 -33.81 -5.05 15.21
CA ARG A 347 -34.71 -5.65 14.21
C ARG A 347 -34.06 -5.80 12.83
N GLY A 348 -32.81 -5.36 12.68
CA GLY A 348 -32.09 -5.29 11.42
C GLY A 348 -31.73 -3.85 11.04
N LYS A 349 -31.12 -3.67 9.88
CA LYS A 349 -30.64 -2.37 9.39
C LYS A 349 -30.99 -2.18 7.92
N GLU A 350 -31.54 -1.02 7.57
CA GLU A 350 -31.66 -0.60 6.18
C GLU A 350 -30.35 0.06 5.71
N ILE A 351 -29.89 -0.29 4.52
CA ILE A 351 -28.72 0.30 3.89
C ILE A 351 -29.04 0.72 2.47
N TYR A 352 -28.37 1.76 2.01
CA TYR A 352 -28.34 2.16 0.61
C TYR A 352 -27.01 1.74 -0.02
N ASP A 353 -27.08 1.06 -1.14
CA ASP A 353 -25.90 0.71 -1.91
C ASP A 353 -25.82 1.58 -3.16
N PRO A 354 -24.81 2.48 -3.25
CA PRO A 354 -24.66 3.41 -4.37
C PRO A 354 -24.27 2.71 -5.69
N GLU A 355 -23.67 1.52 -5.65
CA GLU A 355 -23.27 0.80 -6.86
C GLU A 355 -24.51 0.26 -7.61
N SER A 356 -25.48 -0.25 -6.86
CA SER A 356 -26.72 -0.77 -7.43
C SER A 356 -27.86 0.26 -7.46
N ASP A 357 -27.64 1.47 -6.90
CA ASP A 357 -28.64 2.53 -6.71
C ASP A 357 -29.93 1.99 -6.04
N ALA A 358 -29.76 1.16 -4.99
CA ALA A 358 -30.89 0.47 -4.37
C ALA A 358 -30.77 0.42 -2.84
N TRP A 359 -31.93 0.29 -2.18
CA TRP A 359 -32.03 0.08 -0.75
C TRP A 359 -32.21 -1.40 -0.44
N TYR A 360 -31.57 -1.87 0.62
CA TYR A 360 -31.57 -3.25 1.10
C TYR A 360 -31.89 -3.32 2.59
N TRP A 361 -32.35 -4.46 3.03
CA TRP A 361 -32.56 -4.77 4.44
C TRP A 361 -31.61 -5.88 4.90
N LEU A 362 -30.90 -5.61 5.98
CA LEU A 362 -30.05 -6.57 6.67
C LEU A 362 -30.84 -7.13 7.85
N ASP A 363 -31.16 -8.42 7.79
CA ASP A 363 -32.09 -9.07 8.70
C ASP A 363 -31.38 -9.61 9.94
N SER A 364 -31.69 -9.08 11.11
CA SER A 364 -31.06 -9.51 12.36
C SER A 364 -31.41 -10.96 12.74
N ASP A 365 -32.61 -11.44 12.40
CA ASP A 365 -33.01 -12.83 12.63
C ASP A 365 -32.20 -13.81 11.78
N ALA A 366 -31.62 -13.31 10.68
CA ALA A 366 -30.66 -14.01 9.81
C ALA A 366 -29.20 -13.61 10.06
N ASN A 367 -28.89 -13.04 11.24
CA ASN A 367 -27.55 -12.61 11.62
C ASN A 367 -26.95 -11.57 10.66
N GLY A 368 -27.77 -10.61 10.20
CA GLY A 368 -27.38 -9.53 9.28
C GLY A 368 -27.37 -9.92 7.80
N ALA A 369 -27.91 -11.07 7.42
CA ALA A 369 -28.00 -11.43 6.00
C ALA A 369 -28.99 -10.53 5.25
N LYS A 370 -28.72 -10.27 3.98
CA LYS A 370 -29.60 -9.55 3.06
C LYS A 370 -30.97 -10.23 2.98
N ALA A 371 -32.03 -9.49 3.25
CA ALA A 371 -33.40 -9.97 3.08
C ALA A 371 -33.72 -10.07 1.59
N VAL A 372 -34.23 -11.22 1.16
CA VAL A 372 -34.67 -11.49 -0.22
C VAL A 372 -36.09 -12.02 -0.23
N SER A 373 -36.91 -11.60 -1.20
CA SER A 373 -38.32 -12.02 -1.33
C SER A 373 -39.06 -11.91 -0.01
N LYS A 374 -38.92 -10.80 0.72
CA LYS A 374 -39.41 -10.64 2.09
C LYS A 374 -40.11 -9.31 2.30
N ASP A 375 -41.23 -9.32 3.03
CA ASP A 375 -41.85 -8.12 3.58
C ASP A 375 -41.28 -7.86 4.98
N VAL A 376 -40.91 -6.63 5.25
CA VAL A 376 -40.28 -6.18 6.49
C VAL A 376 -41.10 -5.02 7.07
N TYR A 377 -41.39 -5.07 8.35
CA TYR A 377 -41.94 -3.92 9.07
C TYR A 377 -40.81 -3.10 9.65
N GLN A 378 -40.67 -1.85 9.18
CA GLN A 378 -39.71 -0.87 9.68
C GLN A 378 -40.39 0.08 10.65
N GLU A 379 -39.82 0.30 11.83
CA GLU A 379 -40.40 1.21 12.84
C GLU A 379 -40.03 2.70 12.55
N SER A 380 -39.05 2.95 11.67
CA SER A 380 -38.71 4.29 11.25
C SER A 380 -39.90 5.01 10.60
N ASP A 381 -39.93 6.33 10.73
CA ASP A 381 -40.93 7.20 10.10
C ASP A 381 -42.42 6.84 10.43
N GLY A 382 -42.65 6.41 11.64
CA GLY A 382 -44.00 6.11 12.13
C GLY A 382 -44.48 4.70 11.86
N GLY A 383 -43.62 3.83 11.34
CA GLY A 383 -43.90 2.44 11.04
C GLY A 383 -44.45 2.22 9.63
N LYS A 384 -43.78 1.38 8.87
CA LYS A 384 -44.18 1.05 7.49
C LYS A 384 -43.85 -0.40 7.13
N TRP A 385 -44.64 -1.03 6.27
CA TRP A 385 -44.27 -2.25 5.59
C TRP A 385 -43.53 -1.94 4.30
N VAL A 386 -42.42 -2.62 4.06
CA VAL A 386 -41.58 -2.51 2.89
C VAL A 386 -41.35 -3.90 2.33
N ARG A 387 -41.31 -4.04 1.00
CA ARG A 387 -41.03 -5.31 0.31
C ARG A 387 -39.67 -5.27 -0.37
N TYR A 388 -38.92 -6.34 -0.21
CA TYR A 388 -37.67 -6.60 -0.91
C TYR A 388 -37.85 -7.71 -1.93
N ASP A 389 -37.35 -7.54 -3.13
CA ASP A 389 -37.49 -8.47 -4.25
C ASP A 389 -36.56 -9.70 -4.12
N ALA A 390 -36.48 -10.54 -5.16
CA ALA A 390 -35.60 -11.70 -5.21
C ALA A 390 -34.11 -11.37 -5.19
N ASN A 391 -33.74 -10.15 -5.56
CA ASN A 391 -32.36 -9.63 -5.48
C ASN A 391 -32.09 -8.93 -4.14
N GLY A 392 -33.11 -8.76 -3.30
CA GLY A 392 -33.06 -8.02 -2.05
C GLY A 392 -33.25 -6.52 -2.20
N GLN A 393 -33.59 -6.02 -3.39
CA GLN A 393 -33.79 -4.58 -3.63
C GLN A 393 -35.20 -4.17 -3.18
N MET A 394 -35.29 -2.98 -2.56
CA MET A 394 -36.55 -2.40 -2.13
C MET A 394 -37.46 -2.14 -3.35
N ILE A 395 -38.68 -2.69 -3.29
CA ILE A 395 -39.69 -2.45 -4.33
C ILE A 395 -40.34 -1.09 -4.15
N LYS A 396 -40.50 -0.38 -5.27
CA LYS A 396 -41.18 0.91 -5.38
C LYS A 396 -42.20 0.88 -6.51
N GLY A 397 -43.30 1.61 -6.37
CA GLY A 397 -44.38 1.65 -7.34
C GLY A 397 -45.29 0.39 -7.33
N TRP A 398 -45.86 0.07 -8.48
CA TRP A 398 -46.77 -1.08 -8.61
C TRP A 398 -45.99 -2.41 -8.63
N ASN A 399 -46.48 -3.38 -7.85
CA ASN A 399 -45.92 -4.73 -7.81
C ASN A 399 -47.05 -5.77 -7.74
N THR A 400 -46.96 -6.81 -8.57
CA THR A 400 -47.92 -7.90 -8.59
C THR A 400 -47.21 -9.22 -8.36
N ASN A 401 -47.73 -10.04 -7.45
CA ASN A 401 -47.27 -11.39 -7.18
C ASN A 401 -48.48 -12.37 -7.14
N GLU A 402 -48.24 -13.61 -6.74
CA GLU A 402 -49.28 -14.66 -6.63
C GLU A 402 -50.44 -14.33 -5.67
N ASN A 403 -50.18 -13.44 -4.67
CA ASN A 403 -51.17 -13.05 -3.67
C ASN A 403 -52.00 -11.84 -4.11
N GLY A 404 -51.56 -11.04 -5.08
CA GLY A 404 -52.29 -9.90 -5.55
C GLY A 404 -51.42 -8.76 -6.05
N THR A 405 -52.05 -7.60 -6.27
CA THR A 405 -51.40 -6.35 -6.71
C THR A 405 -51.25 -5.40 -5.52
N TYR A 406 -50.09 -4.79 -5.40
CA TYR A 406 -49.69 -3.87 -4.34
C TYR A 406 -49.16 -2.56 -4.93
N TYR A 407 -49.10 -1.55 -4.11
CA TYR A 407 -48.42 -0.31 -4.45
C TYR A 407 -47.49 0.11 -3.32
N PHE A 408 -46.28 0.48 -3.66
CA PHE A 408 -45.24 0.96 -2.74
C PHE A 408 -44.92 2.39 -3.07
N ASP A 409 -44.85 3.26 -2.06
CA ASP A 409 -44.51 4.66 -2.24
C ASP A 409 -43.18 4.80 -2.99
N PRO A 410 -43.10 5.64 -4.05
CA PRO A 410 -41.90 5.74 -4.89
C PRO A 410 -40.68 6.30 -4.16
N ILE A 411 -40.89 7.03 -3.06
CA ILE A 411 -39.82 7.66 -2.27
C ILE A 411 -39.43 6.75 -1.11
N THR A 412 -40.38 6.39 -0.28
CA THR A 412 -40.16 5.72 1.01
C THR A 412 -40.24 4.19 0.94
N GLY A 413 -40.73 3.62 -0.15
CA GLY A 413 -41.02 2.19 -0.28
C GLY A 413 -42.17 1.69 0.61
N ALA A 414 -42.91 2.58 1.25
CA ALA A 414 -44.00 2.19 2.13
C ALA A 414 -45.15 1.52 1.34
N MET A 415 -45.61 0.35 1.79
CA MET A 415 -46.77 -0.38 1.23
C MET A 415 -48.04 0.43 1.49
N ALA A 416 -48.87 0.58 0.48
CA ALA A 416 -50.18 1.25 0.57
C ALA A 416 -51.21 0.37 1.29
N HIS A 417 -51.92 0.97 2.22
CA HIS A 417 -53.04 0.36 2.93
C HIS A 417 -54.25 1.31 2.93
N GLY A 418 -55.46 0.82 2.93
CA GLY A 418 -56.68 1.62 2.96
C GLY A 418 -56.90 2.35 1.64
N THR A 419 -57.34 3.60 1.68
CA THR A 419 -57.64 4.44 0.50
C THR A 419 -56.51 5.40 0.23
N VAL A 420 -55.90 5.27 -0.95
CA VAL A 420 -54.71 6.08 -1.37
C VAL A 420 -55.01 6.67 -2.76
N GLU A 421 -54.61 7.93 -2.97
CA GLU A 421 -54.68 8.56 -4.28
C GLU A 421 -53.34 8.38 -5.02
N ILE A 422 -53.35 7.73 -6.18
CA ILE A 422 -52.18 7.44 -6.99
C ILE A 422 -52.40 8.01 -8.41
N ASN A 423 -51.58 8.98 -8.80
CA ASN A 423 -51.67 9.65 -10.09
C ASN A 423 -53.10 10.18 -10.43
N GLY A 424 -53.78 10.74 -9.40
CA GLY A 424 -55.12 11.32 -9.55
C GLY A 424 -56.24 10.27 -9.64
N LYS A 425 -55.96 9.01 -9.27
CA LYS A 425 -56.94 7.93 -9.17
C LYS A 425 -57.01 7.44 -7.75
N THR A 426 -58.24 7.32 -7.21
CA THR A 426 -58.46 6.74 -5.90
C THR A 426 -58.33 5.22 -6.02
N CYS A 427 -57.41 4.63 -5.26
CA CYS A 427 -57.20 3.19 -5.17
C CYS A 427 -57.55 2.70 -3.75
N HIS A 428 -58.13 1.51 -3.65
CA HIS A 428 -58.52 0.91 -2.37
C HIS A 428 -57.67 -0.32 -2.14
N PHE A 429 -56.90 -0.32 -1.07
CA PHE A 429 -56.08 -1.45 -0.64
C PHE A 429 -56.68 -2.07 0.63
N ASP A 430 -56.45 -3.34 0.81
CA ASP A 430 -56.83 -4.01 2.05
C ASP A 430 -55.98 -3.47 3.21
N GLU A 431 -56.64 -3.17 4.35
CA GLU A 431 -55.98 -2.53 5.48
C GLU A 431 -54.97 -3.43 6.19
N ALA A 432 -55.16 -4.76 6.12
CA ALA A 432 -54.28 -5.72 6.76
C ALA A 432 -53.21 -6.27 5.81
N THR A 433 -53.54 -6.52 4.55
CA THR A 433 -52.67 -7.22 3.60
C THR A 433 -52.02 -6.29 2.57
N GLY A 434 -52.54 -5.07 2.37
CA GLY A 434 -52.10 -4.14 1.34
C GLY A 434 -52.45 -4.56 -0.10
N ILE A 435 -53.32 -5.56 -0.30
CA ILE A 435 -53.76 -6.02 -1.63
C ILE A 435 -54.79 -5.05 -2.20
N LEU A 436 -54.58 -4.68 -3.47
CA LEU A 436 -55.57 -3.87 -4.22
C LEU A 436 -56.90 -4.59 -4.35
N LYS A 437 -58.02 -3.92 -4.01
CA LYS A 437 -59.39 -4.43 -4.08
C LYS A 437 -60.04 -4.15 -5.38
#